data_0a947c74a511573859d0c51463e65674
#
_entry.id   0a947c74a511573859d0c51463e65674
#
_cell.length_a   1.000
_cell.length_b   1.000
_cell.length_c   1.000
_cell.angle_alpha   90.00
_cell.angle_beta   90.00
_cell.angle_gamma   90.00
#
_symmetry.space_group_name_H-M   'P 1'
#
loop_
_entity.id
_entity.type
_entity.pdbx_description
1 polymer ?
#
loop_
_entity_poly.entity_id
_entity_poly.type
_entity_poly.pdbx_seq_one_letter_code
_entity_poly.pdbx_strand_id
1 'polypeptide(L)'
;MSETKTNPIATRFQRDNIHTIGLLVANKPGVLLRICLVFSRRGFNIEALVVSPAFDGRYSRMSITAEGDRATLDQIIKQCNKLIDVVDASE
;
A
#
# COMPACT_ATOMS: atom_id res chain seq x y z
N MET A 1 -5.54 23.66 17.21
CA MET A 1 -5.67 23.10 17.23
C MET A 1 -6.26 22.55 17.58
N SER A 2 -6.38 22.61 17.56
CA SER A 2 -6.72 21.90 17.84
C SER A 2 -7.28 21.24 17.92
N GLU A 3 -7.54 21.20 17.83
CA GLU A 3 -8.08 20.57 17.85
C GLU A 3 -8.35 19.61 17.99
N THR A 4 -8.23 19.43 18.02
CA THR A 4 -8.31 18.56 18.14
C THR A 4 -8.59 17.78 18.49
N LYS A 5 -8.41 18.19 19.28
CA LYS A 5 -9.07 17.47 19.30
C LYS A 5 -9.37 16.06 19.31
N THR A 6 -10.40 15.59 19.11
CA THR A 6 -10.52 14.21 18.75
C THR A 6 -9.24 13.72 18.13
N ASN A 7 -8.82 12.53 18.46
CA ASN A 7 -7.65 11.95 17.86
C ASN A 7 -8.06 11.08 16.67
N PRO A 8 -8.11 11.62 15.45
CA PRO A 8 -8.56 10.85 14.31
C PRO A 8 -7.63 9.69 13.99
N ILE A 9 -6.34 9.79 14.32
CA ILE A 9 -5.40 8.72 14.08
C ILE A 9 -5.74 7.51 14.94
N ALA A 10 -6.01 7.69 16.23
CA ALA A 10 -6.40 6.60 17.10
C ALA A 10 -7.70 5.94 16.62
N THR A 11 -8.65 6.73 16.16
CA THR A 11 -9.90 6.20 15.63
C THR A 11 -9.67 5.34 14.40
N ARG A 12 -8.78 5.78 13.51
CA ARG A 12 -8.47 5.03 12.29
C ARG A 12 -7.88 3.67 12.59
N PHE A 13 -6.92 3.62 13.49
CA PHE A 13 -6.22 2.36 13.77
C PHE A 13 -7.10 1.36 14.50
N GLN A 14 -8.27 1.76 14.94
CA GLN A 14 -9.24 0.84 15.54
C GLN A 14 -10.20 0.24 14.52
N ARG A 15 -10.10 0.63 13.25
CA ARG A 15 -10.99 0.11 12.22
C ARG A 15 -10.52 -1.23 11.71
N ASP A 16 -11.48 -2.10 11.40
CA ASP A 16 -11.18 -3.42 10.85
C ASP A 16 -10.74 -3.38 9.39
N ASN A 17 -10.91 -2.23 8.73
CA ASN A 17 -10.64 -2.07 7.30
C ASN A 17 -9.25 -1.55 7.00
N ILE A 18 -8.37 -1.47 7.99
CA ILE A 18 -7.00 -1.02 7.79
C ILE A 18 -6.13 -2.24 7.53
N HIS A 19 -5.39 -2.21 6.45
CA HIS A 19 -4.53 -3.32 6.03
C HIS A 19 -3.14 -2.82 5.70
N THR A 20 -2.14 -3.64 5.96
CA THR A 20 -0.76 -3.34 5.55
C THR A 20 -0.32 -4.39 4.55
N ILE A 21 0.10 -3.94 3.38
CA ILE A 21 0.52 -4.80 2.28
C ILE A 21 2.01 -4.57 2.04
N GLY A 22 2.76 -5.65 2.01
CA GLY A 22 4.17 -5.59 1.67
C GLY A 22 4.38 -6.00 0.22
N LEU A 23 5.23 -5.25 -0.49
CA LEU A 23 5.56 -5.56 -1.87
C LEU A 23 7.08 -5.53 -2.05
N LEU A 24 7.55 -6.39 -2.93
CA LEU A 24 8.91 -6.32 -3.45
C LEU A 24 8.79 -6.04 -4.95
N VAL A 25 9.35 -4.92 -5.39
CA VAL A 25 9.14 -4.44 -6.76
C VAL A 25 10.47 -4.02 -7.37
N ALA A 26 10.52 -4.02 -8.71
CA ALA A 26 11.69 -3.52 -9.41
C ALA A 26 11.84 -2.02 -9.15
N ASN A 27 13.08 -1.59 -8.92
CA ASN A 27 13.37 -0.17 -8.66
C ASN A 27 13.51 0.55 -10.00
N LYS A 28 12.37 0.85 -10.62
CA LYS A 28 12.29 1.53 -11.91
C LYS A 28 11.39 2.74 -11.81
N PRO A 29 11.63 3.77 -12.63
CA PRO A 29 10.74 4.93 -12.66
C PRO A 29 9.29 4.53 -12.94
N GLY A 30 8.37 5.14 -12.22
CA GLY A 30 6.94 4.92 -12.43
C GLY A 30 6.33 3.70 -11.78
N VAL A 31 7.13 2.75 -11.27
CA VAL A 31 6.57 1.54 -10.67
C VAL A 31 5.79 1.88 -9.40
N LEU A 32 6.36 2.72 -8.54
CA LEU A 32 5.68 3.14 -7.30
C LEU A 32 4.34 3.79 -7.61
N LEU A 33 4.33 4.70 -8.58
CA LEU A 33 3.10 5.39 -8.95
C LEU A 33 2.07 4.42 -9.48
N ARG A 34 2.48 3.47 -10.31
CA ARG A 34 1.57 2.49 -10.88
C ARG A 34 0.89 1.67 -9.79
N ILE A 35 1.66 1.25 -8.80
CA ILE A 35 1.12 0.47 -7.68
C ILE A 35 0.14 1.31 -6.86
N CYS A 36 0.52 2.54 -6.53
CA CYS A 36 -0.38 3.44 -5.80
C CYS A 36 -1.69 3.67 -6.55
N LEU A 37 -1.62 3.75 -7.89
CA LEU A 37 -2.82 3.91 -8.70
C LEU A 37 -3.74 2.69 -8.65
N VAL A 38 -3.17 1.48 -8.55
CA VAL A 38 -4.00 0.28 -8.39
C VAL A 38 -4.86 0.38 -7.14
N PHE A 39 -4.26 0.78 -6.02
CA PHE A 39 -5.00 0.98 -4.78
C PHE A 39 -6.04 2.08 -4.92
N SER A 40 -5.62 3.22 -5.44
CA SER A 40 -6.49 4.39 -5.54
C SER A 40 -7.70 4.13 -6.43
N ARG A 41 -7.49 3.50 -7.58
CA ARG A 41 -8.57 3.23 -8.53
C ARG A 41 -9.60 2.26 -8.00
N ARG A 42 -9.23 1.45 -7.02
CA ARG A 42 -10.17 0.52 -6.39
C ARG A 42 -10.76 1.06 -5.11
N GLY A 43 -10.58 2.34 -4.84
CA GLY A 43 -11.20 2.99 -3.71
C GLY A 43 -10.48 2.80 -2.39
N PHE A 44 -9.24 2.28 -2.41
CA PHE A 44 -8.46 2.20 -1.19
C PHE A 44 -7.81 3.55 -0.91
N ASN A 45 -7.91 3.96 0.34
CA ASN A 45 -7.30 5.20 0.80
C ASN A 45 -5.96 4.87 1.44
N ILE A 46 -4.87 5.29 0.80
CA ILE A 46 -3.52 5.04 1.31
C ILE A 46 -3.26 5.95 2.50
N GLU A 47 -3.01 5.35 3.66
CA GLU A 47 -2.77 6.07 4.91
C GLU A 47 -1.29 6.30 5.14
N ALA A 48 -0.45 5.34 4.73
CA ALA A 48 0.99 5.44 4.91
C ALA A 48 1.70 4.65 3.82
N LEU A 49 2.87 5.13 3.45
CA LEU A 49 3.68 4.50 2.43
C LEU A 49 5.13 4.60 2.87
N VAL A 50 5.80 3.45 2.98
CA VAL A 50 7.22 3.39 3.28
C VAL A 50 7.90 2.65 2.15
N VAL A 51 9.00 3.20 1.66
CA VAL A 51 9.78 2.60 0.58
C VAL A 51 11.24 2.56 1.01
N SER A 52 11.88 1.41 0.82
CA SER A 52 13.30 1.28 1.12
C SER A 52 13.97 0.42 0.04
N PRO A 53 15.26 0.65 -0.23
CA PRO A 53 15.98 -0.16 -1.21
C PRO A 53 16.21 -1.58 -0.71
N ALA A 54 16.32 -2.51 -1.65
CA ALA A 54 16.61 -3.91 -1.38
C ALA A 54 17.53 -4.44 -2.48
N PHE A 55 18.37 -5.43 -2.13
CA PHE A 55 19.23 -6.13 -3.09
C PHE A 55 20.06 -5.15 -3.94
N ASP A 56 20.91 -4.36 -3.27
CA ASP A 56 21.81 -3.39 -3.93
C ASP A 56 21.07 -2.31 -4.71
N GLY A 57 19.82 -2.05 -4.34
CA GLY A 57 19.05 -1.00 -4.98
C GLY A 57 18.37 -1.40 -6.29
N ARG A 58 18.50 -2.67 -6.69
CA ARG A 58 17.80 -3.15 -7.90
C ARG A 58 16.31 -3.31 -7.66
N TYR A 59 15.91 -3.46 -6.42
CA TYR A 59 14.52 -3.63 -6.02
C TYR A 59 14.19 -2.64 -4.91
N SER A 60 12.91 -2.46 -4.68
CA SER A 60 12.41 -1.66 -3.57
C SER A 60 11.43 -2.50 -2.76
N ARG A 61 11.49 -2.38 -1.45
CA ARG A 61 10.46 -2.89 -0.57
C ARG A 61 9.49 -1.77 -0.30
N MET A 62 8.21 -2.06 -0.49
CA MET A 62 7.15 -1.11 -0.19
C MET A 62 6.28 -1.67 0.91
N SER A 63 5.89 -0.80 1.84
CA SER A 63 4.88 -1.12 2.83
C SER A 63 3.78 -0.09 2.69
N ILE A 64 2.59 -0.55 2.32
CA ILE A 64 1.44 0.33 2.10
C ILE A 64 0.40 -0.01 3.15
N THR A 65 0.07 0.97 3.98
CA THR A 65 -1.04 0.87 4.92
C THR A 65 -2.21 1.62 4.32
N ALA A 66 -3.33 0.92 4.12
CA ALA A 66 -4.45 1.50 3.40
C ALA A 66 -5.77 1.02 3.99
N GLU A 67 -6.79 1.84 3.81
CA GLU A 67 -8.14 1.56 4.27
C GLU A 67 -9.03 1.15 3.12
N GLY A 68 -9.72 0.03 3.27
CA GLY A 68 -10.66 -0.48 2.28
C GLY A 68 -11.14 -1.86 2.68
N ASP A 69 -12.09 -2.42 1.93
CA ASP A 69 -12.68 -3.69 2.33
C ASP A 69 -11.80 -4.88 1.93
N ARG A 70 -12.01 -6.00 2.63
CA ARG A 70 -11.20 -7.21 2.45
C ARG A 70 -11.33 -7.80 1.04
N ALA A 71 -12.54 -7.83 0.50
CA ALA A 71 -12.75 -8.45 -0.80
C ALA A 71 -12.01 -7.67 -1.90
N THR A 72 -12.03 -6.35 -1.82
CA THR A 72 -11.29 -5.49 -2.76
C THR A 72 -9.79 -5.65 -2.56
N LEU A 73 -9.33 -5.79 -1.31
CA LEU A 73 -7.90 -6.00 -1.05
C LEU A 73 -7.39 -7.25 -1.74
N ASP A 74 -8.15 -8.34 -1.68
CA ASP A 74 -7.74 -9.58 -2.33
C ASP A 74 -7.60 -9.40 -3.85
N GLN A 75 -8.46 -8.61 -4.47
CA GLN A 75 -8.35 -8.27 -5.88
C GLN A 75 -7.12 -7.43 -6.17
N ILE A 76 -6.82 -6.47 -5.31
CA ILE A 76 -5.66 -5.60 -5.45
C ILE A 76 -4.37 -6.43 -5.40
N ILE A 77 -4.26 -7.34 -4.43
CA ILE A 77 -3.07 -8.18 -4.28
C ILE A 77 -2.89 -9.05 -5.53
N LYS A 78 -3.96 -9.64 -6.03
CA LYS A 78 -3.90 -10.43 -7.25
C LYS A 78 -3.45 -9.60 -8.44
N GLN A 79 -3.98 -8.39 -8.55
CA GLN A 79 -3.64 -7.48 -9.65
C GLN A 79 -2.16 -7.07 -9.56
N CYS A 80 -1.68 -6.75 -8.37
CA CYS A 80 -0.27 -6.38 -8.19
C CYS A 80 0.65 -7.53 -8.58
N ASN A 81 0.31 -8.75 -8.21
CA ASN A 81 1.15 -9.90 -8.52
C ASN A 81 1.19 -10.23 -10.02
N LYS A 82 0.29 -9.67 -10.82
CA LYS A 82 0.32 -9.82 -12.27
C LYS A 82 1.18 -8.77 -12.96
N LEU A 83 1.59 -7.73 -12.26
CA LEU A 83 2.45 -6.70 -12.87
C LEU A 83 3.86 -7.23 -13.03
N ILE A 84 4.46 -6.96 -14.20
CA ILE A 84 5.77 -7.54 -14.52
C ILE A 84 6.87 -7.05 -13.58
N ASP A 85 6.72 -5.83 -13.05
CA ASP A 85 7.73 -5.24 -12.17
C ASP A 85 7.52 -5.57 -10.69
N VAL A 86 6.52 -6.38 -10.37
CA VAL A 86 6.25 -6.81 -8.99
C VAL A 86 6.75 -8.24 -8.83
N VAL A 87 7.68 -8.42 -7.90
CA VAL A 87 8.21 -9.74 -7.57
C VAL A 87 7.22 -10.47 -6.68
N ASP A 88 6.69 -9.78 -5.68
CA ASP A 88 5.73 -10.36 -4.75
C ASP A 88 4.91 -9.25 -4.10
N ALA A 89 3.66 -9.56 -3.81
CA ALA A 89 2.78 -8.69 -3.03
C ALA A 89 1.96 -9.57 -2.09
N SER A 90 1.93 -9.22 -0.80
CA SER A 90 1.18 -9.98 0.21
C SER A 90 0.86 -9.10 1.41
N GLU A 91 -0.14 -9.52 2.13
CA GLU A 91 -0.53 -8.83 3.36
C GLU A 91 0.31 -9.25 4.56
#